data_7e0d531f081529250ff26e0342685bb5
#
_entry.id   7e0d531f081529250ff26e0342685bb5
#
_cell.length_a   1.000
_cell.length_b   1.000
_cell.length_c   1.000
_cell.angle_alpha   90.00
_cell.angle_beta   90.00
_cell.angle_gamma   90.00
#
_symmetry.space_group_name_H-M   'P 1'
#
loop_
_entity.id
_entity.type
_entity.pdbx_description
1 polymer ?
#
loop_
_entity_poly.entity_id
_entity_poly.type
_entity_poly.pdbx_seq_one_letter_code
_entity_poly.pdbx_strand_id
1 'polypeptide(L)'
;MTERIRVVLVDDHHVVRQGLRTYLESFPDLEVAGEAASGEEVLRSIELWLPDVVLMDLLMPGGMDGVETISRLHRLMPQTRIIALTSYTDDARIVAVLRAGAIGYVRKDASPDVLLASVRAAARGQSLLDPAVSGAVLQELSHAEKSEAALSEREQEVLRRLALGRTNREIAEEMILSPETVKTHVGNILAKLHLVHRTQIAVYALKYGLISLDDIEL
;
A
#
# COMPACT_ATOMS: atom_id res chain seq x y z
N MET A 1 22.39 5.62 -25.56
CA MET A 1 21.16 6.44 -25.45
C MET A 1 20.58 6.13 -24.09
N THR A 2 20.51 7.09 -23.22
CA THR A 2 19.83 6.93 -21.91
C THR A 2 18.33 6.73 -22.18
N GLU A 3 17.78 5.63 -21.68
CA GLU A 3 16.35 5.33 -21.76
C GLU A 3 15.58 6.42 -21.02
N ARG A 4 14.56 7.00 -21.67
CA ARG A 4 13.74 8.05 -21.03
C ARG A 4 12.78 7.44 -20.04
N ILE A 5 12.55 8.11 -18.93
CA ILE A 5 11.52 7.75 -17.97
C ILE A 5 10.15 8.00 -18.61
N ARG A 6 9.36 6.96 -18.77
CA ARG A 6 8.02 6.98 -19.37
C ARG A 6 6.99 7.29 -18.29
N VAL A 7 6.32 8.43 -18.42
CA VAL A 7 5.34 8.89 -17.44
C VAL A 7 3.94 8.85 -18.03
N VAL A 8 2.97 8.34 -17.28
CA VAL A 8 1.53 8.45 -17.61
C VAL A 8 0.87 9.41 -16.64
N LEU A 9 0.02 10.30 -17.17
CA LEU A 9 -0.73 11.31 -16.42
C LEU A 9 -2.20 10.86 -16.28
N VAL A 10 -2.72 10.83 -15.06
CA VAL A 10 -4.12 10.50 -14.78
C VAL A 10 -4.73 11.59 -13.91
N ASP A 11 -5.59 12.41 -14.50
CA ASP A 11 -6.28 13.55 -13.83
C ASP A 11 -7.52 13.88 -14.67
N ASP A 12 -8.65 14.15 -14.08
CA ASP A 12 -9.87 14.52 -14.81
C ASP A 12 -9.83 15.95 -15.40
N HIS A 13 -8.93 16.80 -14.84
CA HIS A 13 -8.75 18.18 -15.29
C HIS A 13 -7.79 18.29 -16.48
N HIS A 14 -8.32 18.53 -17.68
CA HIS A 14 -7.50 18.67 -18.91
C HIS A 14 -6.38 19.72 -18.79
N VAL A 15 -6.65 20.86 -18.16
CA VAL A 15 -5.64 21.95 -18.01
C VAL A 15 -4.47 21.50 -17.13
N VAL A 16 -4.74 20.72 -16.09
CA VAL A 16 -3.70 20.15 -15.20
C VAL A 16 -2.83 19.17 -15.99
N ARG A 17 -3.45 18.25 -16.73
CA ARG A 17 -2.69 17.29 -17.57
C ARG A 17 -1.80 18.00 -18.59
N GLN A 18 -2.33 19.02 -19.30
CA GLN A 18 -1.55 19.78 -20.27
C GLN A 18 -0.38 20.54 -19.62
N GLY A 19 -0.60 21.12 -18.44
CA GLY A 19 0.46 21.78 -17.67
C GLY A 19 1.56 20.81 -17.27
N LEU A 20 1.19 19.65 -16.73
CA LEU A 20 2.11 18.59 -16.33
C LEU A 20 2.87 18.03 -17.52
N ARG A 21 2.20 17.77 -18.65
CA ARG A 21 2.85 17.35 -19.90
C ARG A 21 3.90 18.33 -20.33
N THR A 22 3.53 19.61 -20.50
CA THR A 22 4.45 20.65 -20.95
C THR A 22 5.66 20.78 -20.03
N TYR A 23 5.44 20.68 -18.72
CA TYR A 23 6.51 20.75 -17.72
C TYR A 23 7.45 19.54 -17.82
N LEU A 24 6.92 18.32 -17.81
CA LEU A 24 7.73 17.11 -17.82
C LEU A 24 8.49 16.92 -19.14
N GLU A 25 7.86 17.20 -20.29
CA GLU A 25 8.51 17.10 -21.60
C GLU A 25 9.57 18.18 -21.83
N SER A 26 9.67 19.21 -20.97
CA SER A 26 10.79 20.16 -21.01
C SER A 26 12.13 19.53 -20.56
N PHE A 27 12.10 18.35 -19.94
CA PHE A 27 13.29 17.61 -19.51
C PHE A 27 13.61 16.47 -20.47
N PRO A 28 14.86 16.38 -20.98
CA PRO A 28 15.24 15.42 -22.03
C PRO A 28 15.24 13.96 -21.57
N ASP A 29 15.25 13.73 -20.27
CA ASP A 29 15.22 12.40 -19.62
C ASP A 29 13.81 11.88 -19.35
N LEU A 30 12.75 12.66 -19.67
CA LEU A 30 11.36 12.30 -19.46
C LEU A 30 10.57 12.28 -20.77
N GLU A 31 9.54 11.44 -20.84
CA GLU A 31 8.51 11.48 -21.89
C GLU A 31 7.13 11.15 -21.30
N VAL A 32 6.09 11.84 -21.76
CA VAL A 32 4.72 11.53 -21.41
C VAL A 32 4.19 10.48 -22.38
N ALA A 33 4.19 9.22 -21.93
CA ALA A 33 3.80 8.05 -22.74
C ALA A 33 2.27 7.94 -22.95
N GLY A 34 1.48 8.55 -22.08
CA GLY A 34 0.02 8.54 -22.19
C GLY A 34 -0.67 9.46 -21.19
N GLU A 35 -1.93 9.73 -21.47
CA GLU A 35 -2.82 10.50 -20.60
C GLU A 35 -4.17 9.79 -20.44
N ALA A 36 -4.78 9.89 -19.27
CA ALA A 36 -6.13 9.41 -18.99
C ALA A 36 -6.89 10.44 -18.17
N ALA A 37 -8.19 10.55 -18.41
CA ALA A 37 -9.07 11.40 -17.65
C ALA A 37 -9.82 10.65 -16.53
N SER A 38 -9.64 9.33 -16.42
CA SER A 38 -10.28 8.50 -15.40
C SER A 38 -9.48 7.22 -15.09
N GLY A 39 -9.84 6.57 -13.96
CA GLY A 39 -9.27 5.30 -13.58
C GLY A 39 -9.56 4.19 -14.58
N GLU A 40 -10.76 4.16 -15.16
CA GLU A 40 -11.14 3.18 -16.17
C GLU A 40 -10.34 3.34 -17.47
N GLU A 41 -10.06 4.59 -17.86
CA GLU A 41 -9.29 4.88 -19.07
C GLU A 41 -7.85 4.41 -18.93
N VAL A 42 -7.18 4.75 -17.82
CA VAL A 42 -5.80 4.30 -17.60
C VAL A 42 -5.71 2.78 -17.53
N LEU A 43 -6.64 2.08 -16.85
CA LEU A 43 -6.64 0.63 -16.77
C LEU A 43 -6.78 -0.06 -18.13
N ARG A 44 -7.51 0.54 -19.08
CA ARG A 44 -7.65 0.00 -20.45
C ARG A 44 -6.39 0.19 -21.31
N SER A 45 -5.60 1.22 -21.01
CA SER A 45 -4.51 1.67 -21.91
C SER A 45 -3.12 1.45 -21.34
N ILE A 46 -3.00 1.13 -20.06
CA ILE A 46 -1.70 1.08 -19.35
C ILE A 46 -0.72 0.06 -19.95
N GLU A 47 -1.21 -1.09 -20.38
CA GLU A 47 -0.38 -2.14 -21.00
C GLU A 47 0.17 -1.73 -22.37
N LEU A 48 -0.50 -0.80 -23.07
CA LEU A 48 -0.02 -0.22 -24.33
C LEU A 48 1.05 0.85 -24.07
N TRP A 49 0.86 1.63 -23.01
CA TRP A 49 1.77 2.74 -22.69
C TRP A 49 3.06 2.30 -21.99
N LEU A 50 3.04 1.18 -21.27
CA LEU A 50 4.19 0.61 -20.53
C LEU A 50 4.98 1.68 -19.76
N PRO A 51 4.38 2.42 -18.83
CA PRO A 51 5.07 3.47 -18.11
C PRO A 51 5.99 2.93 -17.01
N ASP A 52 7.05 3.68 -16.72
CA ASP A 52 7.85 3.52 -15.51
C ASP A 52 7.14 4.12 -14.30
N VAL A 53 6.49 5.28 -14.52
CA VAL A 53 5.82 6.06 -13.47
C VAL A 53 4.42 6.48 -13.92
N VAL A 54 3.44 6.36 -13.02
CA VAL A 54 2.09 6.93 -13.17
C VAL A 54 1.91 8.05 -12.15
N LEU A 55 1.55 9.24 -12.62
CA LEU A 55 1.06 10.33 -11.78
C LEU A 55 -0.46 10.23 -11.73
N MET A 56 -1.01 9.91 -10.55
CA MET A 56 -2.41 9.58 -10.35
C MET A 56 -3.11 10.61 -9.48
N ASP A 57 -4.08 11.33 -10.03
CA ASP A 57 -5.00 12.11 -9.20
C ASP A 57 -5.91 11.18 -8.39
N LEU A 58 -6.11 11.54 -7.12
CA LEU A 58 -6.99 10.80 -6.22
C LEU A 58 -8.45 11.20 -6.34
N LEU A 59 -8.73 12.41 -6.86
CA LEU A 59 -10.07 12.99 -6.93
C LEU A 59 -10.55 13.09 -8.39
N MET A 60 -11.14 12.03 -8.86
CA MET A 60 -11.75 11.97 -10.20
C MET A 60 -13.25 11.68 -10.04
N PRO A 61 -14.12 12.72 -9.98
CA PRO A 61 -15.56 12.53 -9.78
C PRO A 61 -16.18 11.80 -10.97
N GLY A 62 -17.17 10.96 -10.69
CA GLY A 62 -17.97 10.27 -11.72
C GLY A 62 -17.41 8.95 -12.24
N GLY A 63 -16.30 8.45 -11.68
CA GLY A 63 -15.68 7.20 -12.07
C GLY A 63 -15.13 6.40 -10.87
N MET A 64 -14.20 5.51 -11.19
CA MET A 64 -13.49 4.71 -10.17
C MET A 64 -12.64 5.62 -9.27
N ASP A 65 -12.69 5.39 -7.96
CA ASP A 65 -11.84 6.10 -6.98
C ASP A 65 -10.36 5.90 -7.29
N GLY A 66 -9.56 6.95 -7.08
CA GLY A 66 -8.11 6.92 -7.29
C GLY A 66 -7.41 5.83 -6.47
N VAL A 67 -7.82 5.58 -5.23
CA VAL A 67 -7.26 4.50 -4.38
C VAL A 67 -7.55 3.13 -4.98
N GLU A 68 -8.78 2.89 -5.44
CA GLU A 68 -9.14 1.64 -6.12
C GLU A 68 -8.38 1.49 -7.43
N THR A 69 -8.23 2.57 -8.19
CA THR A 69 -7.45 2.59 -9.44
C THR A 69 -5.99 2.20 -9.18
N ILE A 70 -5.35 2.78 -8.17
CA ILE A 70 -3.98 2.46 -7.75
C ILE A 70 -3.87 0.97 -7.41
N SER A 71 -4.80 0.43 -6.62
CA SER A 71 -4.79 -0.99 -6.23
C SER A 71 -4.89 -1.92 -7.43
N ARG A 72 -5.74 -1.59 -8.42
CA ARG A 72 -5.88 -2.36 -9.66
C ARG A 72 -4.65 -2.25 -10.55
N LEU A 73 -4.10 -1.03 -10.74
CA LEU A 73 -2.88 -0.81 -11.50
C LEU A 73 -1.69 -1.54 -10.90
N HIS A 74 -1.51 -1.47 -9.58
CA HIS A 74 -0.42 -2.16 -8.90
C HIS A 74 -0.46 -3.68 -9.08
N ARG A 75 -1.66 -4.28 -9.11
CA ARG A 75 -1.84 -5.70 -9.40
C ARG A 75 -1.60 -6.05 -10.87
N LEU A 76 -2.03 -5.19 -11.79
CA LEU A 76 -1.90 -5.40 -13.23
C LEU A 76 -0.45 -5.18 -13.69
N MET A 77 0.20 -4.15 -13.17
CA MET A 77 1.55 -3.71 -13.55
C MET A 77 2.45 -3.52 -12.30
N PRO A 78 2.90 -4.61 -11.63
CA PRO A 78 3.66 -4.49 -10.36
C PRO A 78 4.99 -3.74 -10.48
N GLN A 79 5.55 -3.63 -11.67
CA GLN A 79 6.81 -2.92 -11.93
C GLN A 79 6.61 -1.41 -12.10
N THR A 80 5.41 -0.97 -12.50
CA THR A 80 5.08 0.45 -12.66
C THR A 80 4.99 1.12 -11.29
N ARG A 81 5.64 2.26 -11.14
CA ARG A 81 5.65 3.04 -9.91
C ARG A 81 4.53 4.07 -9.93
N ILE A 82 3.74 4.16 -8.88
CA ILE A 82 2.58 5.04 -8.83
C ILE A 82 2.84 6.13 -7.80
N ILE A 83 2.75 7.40 -8.21
CA ILE A 83 2.78 8.57 -7.36
C ILE A 83 1.37 9.16 -7.33
N ALA A 84 0.81 9.29 -6.14
CA ALA A 84 -0.48 9.95 -5.97
C ALA A 84 -0.32 11.47 -5.97
N LEU A 85 -1.19 12.16 -6.71
CA LEU A 85 -1.33 13.61 -6.70
C LEU A 85 -2.61 13.98 -5.95
N THR A 86 -2.55 14.97 -5.08
CA THR A 86 -3.73 15.37 -4.30
C THR A 86 -3.71 16.83 -3.89
N SER A 87 -4.91 17.39 -3.73
CA SER A 87 -5.11 18.72 -3.13
C SER A 87 -5.36 18.65 -1.62
N TYR A 88 -5.47 17.47 -1.02
CA TYR A 88 -5.82 17.27 0.39
C TYR A 88 -4.68 16.72 1.22
N THR A 89 -4.70 17.06 2.51
CA THR A 89 -3.75 16.61 3.55
C THR A 89 -4.39 15.65 4.55
N ASP A 90 -5.43 14.90 4.14
CA ASP A 90 -6.10 13.94 5.02
C ASP A 90 -5.21 12.69 5.21
N ASP A 91 -4.71 12.53 6.43
CA ASP A 91 -3.78 11.49 6.83
C ASP A 91 -4.30 10.07 6.56
N ALA A 92 -5.60 9.83 6.80
CA ALA A 92 -6.23 8.54 6.54
C ALA A 92 -6.19 8.16 5.05
N ARG A 93 -6.34 9.14 4.17
CA ARG A 93 -6.28 8.94 2.72
C ARG A 93 -4.87 8.63 2.21
N ILE A 94 -3.86 9.26 2.80
CA ILE A 94 -2.45 9.01 2.50
C ILE A 94 -2.10 7.55 2.76
N VAL A 95 -2.49 7.02 3.92
CA VAL A 95 -2.25 5.63 4.29
C VAL A 95 -2.97 4.67 3.35
N ALA A 96 -4.23 4.96 3.00
CA ALA A 96 -5.00 4.14 2.05
C ALA A 96 -4.30 4.06 0.68
N VAL A 97 -3.76 5.16 0.19
CA VAL A 97 -3.01 5.27 -1.07
C VAL A 97 -1.73 4.43 -1.05
N LEU A 98 -0.94 4.53 0.03
CA LEU A 98 0.29 3.74 0.19
C LEU A 98 -0.02 2.25 0.32
N ARG A 99 -1.06 1.87 1.07
CA ARG A 99 -1.54 0.47 1.16
C ARG A 99 -2.04 -0.06 -0.19
N ALA A 100 -2.60 0.79 -1.04
CA ALA A 100 -3.03 0.42 -2.39
C ALA A 100 -1.86 0.16 -3.35
N GLY A 101 -0.63 0.53 -2.99
CA GLY A 101 0.58 0.26 -3.77
C GLY A 101 1.25 1.49 -4.38
N ALA A 102 0.84 2.71 -4.01
CA ALA A 102 1.59 3.90 -4.40
C ALA A 102 2.96 3.94 -3.70
N ILE A 103 4.01 4.32 -4.45
CA ILE A 103 5.37 4.47 -3.91
C ILE A 103 5.63 5.88 -3.37
N GLY A 104 4.82 6.85 -3.78
CA GLY A 104 4.97 8.25 -3.42
C GLY A 104 3.65 9.00 -3.36
N TYR A 105 3.71 10.15 -2.74
CA TYR A 105 2.59 11.05 -2.56
C TYR A 105 3.09 12.48 -2.71
N VAL A 106 2.48 13.25 -3.60
CA VAL A 106 2.85 14.65 -3.89
C VAL A 106 1.59 15.51 -3.84
N ARG A 107 1.67 16.64 -3.17
CA ARG A 107 0.59 17.63 -3.15
C ARG A 107 0.55 18.38 -4.49
N LYS A 108 -0.64 18.67 -4.98
CA LYS A 108 -0.83 19.45 -6.23
C LYS A 108 -0.34 20.91 -6.12
N ASP A 109 -0.20 21.44 -4.89
CA ASP A 109 0.38 22.76 -4.61
C ASP A 109 1.89 22.71 -4.29
N ALA A 110 2.54 21.54 -4.34
CA ALA A 110 3.98 21.41 -4.19
C ALA A 110 4.70 22.11 -5.35
N SER A 111 5.95 22.52 -5.11
CA SER A 111 6.75 23.13 -6.18
C SER A 111 6.99 22.13 -7.31
N PRO A 112 7.08 22.59 -8.56
CA PRO A 112 7.37 21.73 -9.71
C PRO A 112 8.65 20.89 -9.54
N ASP A 113 9.66 21.41 -8.82
CA ASP A 113 10.91 20.71 -8.55
C ASP A 113 10.71 19.48 -7.64
N VAL A 114 9.79 19.55 -6.67
CA VAL A 114 9.43 18.42 -5.81
C VAL A 114 8.76 17.32 -6.64
N LEU A 115 7.86 17.67 -7.55
CA LEU A 115 7.24 16.71 -8.45
C LEU A 115 8.28 16.01 -9.34
N LEU A 116 9.17 16.79 -9.95
CA LEU A 116 10.23 16.27 -10.80
C LEU A 116 11.17 15.32 -10.05
N ALA A 117 11.59 15.72 -8.83
CA ALA A 117 12.41 14.89 -7.97
C ALA A 117 11.71 13.58 -7.60
N SER A 118 10.40 13.64 -7.33
CA SER A 118 9.58 12.47 -6.99
C SER A 118 9.46 11.50 -8.17
N VAL A 119 9.23 11.99 -9.38
CA VAL A 119 9.18 11.16 -10.60
C VAL A 119 10.51 10.44 -10.82
N ARG A 120 11.63 11.16 -10.74
CA ARG A 120 12.97 10.57 -10.91
C ARG A 120 13.32 9.58 -9.82
N ALA A 121 12.92 9.83 -8.57
CA ALA A 121 13.12 8.89 -7.47
C ALA A 121 12.26 7.63 -7.65
N ALA A 122 10.99 7.79 -8.00
CA ALA A 122 10.09 6.67 -8.24
C ALA A 122 10.59 5.77 -9.38
N ALA A 123 11.06 6.32 -10.48
CA ALA A 123 11.64 5.55 -11.59
C ALA A 123 12.82 4.67 -11.13
N ARG A 124 13.56 5.08 -10.08
CA ARG A 124 14.62 4.29 -9.45
C ARG A 124 14.13 3.35 -8.34
N GLY A 125 12.81 3.25 -8.13
CA GLY A 125 12.22 2.47 -7.06
C GLY A 125 12.38 3.09 -5.65
N GLN A 126 12.72 4.39 -5.57
CA GLN A 126 12.87 5.12 -4.33
C GLN A 126 11.59 5.88 -4.00
N SER A 127 11.18 5.87 -2.74
CA SER A 127 10.06 6.69 -2.25
C SER A 127 10.57 8.06 -1.82
N LEU A 128 9.94 9.13 -2.33
CA LEU A 128 10.06 10.48 -1.79
C LEU A 128 8.70 10.82 -1.16
N LEU A 129 8.67 10.88 0.15
CA LEU A 129 7.52 11.39 0.90
C LEU A 129 7.83 12.83 1.33
N ASP A 130 6.88 13.73 1.11
CA ASP A 130 6.96 15.08 1.67
C ASP A 130 7.16 14.98 3.19
N PRO A 131 8.10 15.72 3.80
CA PRO A 131 8.29 15.73 5.26
C PRO A 131 7.01 16.00 6.06
N ALA A 132 6.10 16.82 5.51
CA ALA A 132 4.79 17.08 6.12
C ALA A 132 3.90 15.83 6.16
N VAL A 133 4.08 14.90 5.22
CA VAL A 133 3.35 13.63 5.11
C VAL A 133 4.02 12.51 5.92
N SER A 134 5.35 12.55 6.03
CA SER A 134 6.12 11.52 6.73
C SER A 134 5.71 11.37 8.19
N GLY A 135 5.38 12.48 8.88
CA GLY A 135 4.88 12.48 10.27
C GLY A 135 3.54 11.78 10.40
N ALA A 136 2.60 12.09 9.51
CA ALA A 136 1.26 11.50 9.47
C ALA A 136 1.32 9.99 9.14
N VAL A 137 2.15 9.61 8.18
CA VAL A 137 2.38 8.21 7.82
C VAL A 137 2.98 7.42 9.00
N LEU A 138 3.96 7.99 9.70
CA LEU A 138 4.56 7.37 10.88
C LEU A 138 3.58 7.27 12.04
N GLN A 139 2.76 8.30 12.28
CA GLN A 139 1.69 8.24 13.29
C GLN A 139 0.66 7.19 12.94
N GLU A 140 0.18 7.14 11.70
CA GLU A 140 -0.83 6.19 11.28
C GLU A 140 -0.29 4.76 11.20
N LEU A 141 0.96 4.55 10.78
CA LEU A 141 1.62 3.25 10.88
C LEU A 141 1.75 2.82 12.35
N SER A 142 2.07 3.73 13.27
CA SER A 142 2.10 3.44 14.69
C SER A 142 0.70 3.31 15.32
N HIS A 143 -0.32 3.95 14.76
CA HIS A 143 -1.73 3.78 15.15
C HIS A 143 -2.35 2.53 14.50
N ALA A 144 -2.00 2.21 13.26
CA ALA A 144 -2.42 0.99 12.58
C ALA A 144 -1.81 -0.25 13.26
N GLU A 145 -0.54 -0.19 13.68
CA GLU A 145 0.04 -1.22 14.54
C GLU A 145 -0.71 -1.36 15.89
N LYS A 146 -1.30 -0.27 16.40
CA LYS A 146 -2.07 -0.29 17.65
C LYS A 146 -3.56 -0.58 17.47
N SER A 147 -4.17 -0.25 16.33
CA SER A 147 -5.65 -0.26 16.17
C SER A 147 -6.20 -1.38 15.30
N GLU A 148 -5.52 -1.80 14.22
CA GLU A 148 -6.02 -2.87 13.35
C GLU A 148 -5.27 -4.20 13.49
N ALA A 149 -4.03 -4.17 13.91
CA ALA A 149 -3.23 -5.37 14.18
C ALA A 149 -3.17 -5.74 15.68
N ALA A 150 -3.74 -4.94 16.57
CA ALA A 150 -3.85 -5.35 17.97
C ALA A 150 -4.82 -6.52 18.08
N LEU A 151 -4.23 -7.72 18.18
CA LEU A 151 -4.99 -8.88 18.58
C LEU A 151 -5.64 -8.57 19.92
N SER A 152 -6.93 -8.86 20.06
CA SER A 152 -7.57 -8.82 21.37
C SER A 152 -6.83 -9.73 22.35
N GLU A 153 -6.98 -9.53 23.65
CA GLU A 153 -6.37 -10.40 24.67
C GLU A 153 -6.67 -11.87 24.39
N ARG A 154 -7.89 -12.18 23.97
CA ARG A 154 -8.30 -13.52 23.61
C ARG A 154 -7.60 -14.07 22.36
N GLU A 155 -7.41 -13.23 21.35
CA GLU A 155 -6.66 -13.60 20.13
C GLU A 155 -5.17 -13.78 20.42
N GLN A 156 -4.58 -12.97 21.32
CA GLN A 156 -3.20 -13.15 21.77
C GLN A 156 -2.99 -14.46 22.53
N GLU A 157 -3.96 -14.83 23.40
CA GLU A 157 -3.92 -16.11 24.09
C GLU A 157 -4.02 -17.29 23.13
N VAL A 158 -4.90 -17.20 22.12
CA VAL A 158 -5.02 -18.21 21.06
C VAL A 158 -3.73 -18.26 20.21
N LEU A 159 -3.18 -17.10 19.82
CA LEU A 159 -1.95 -17.01 19.05
C LEU A 159 -0.77 -17.74 19.73
N ARG A 160 -0.55 -17.50 21.03
CA ARG A 160 0.52 -18.15 21.78
C ARG A 160 0.40 -19.67 21.76
N ARG A 161 -0.80 -20.21 21.96
CA ARG A 161 -1.06 -21.65 21.95
C ARG A 161 -0.88 -22.25 20.55
N LEU A 162 -1.31 -21.52 19.51
CA LEU A 162 -1.06 -21.92 18.13
C LEU A 162 0.43 -21.97 17.80
N ALA A 163 1.19 -20.99 18.29
CA ALA A 163 2.63 -20.92 18.09
C ALA A 163 3.37 -22.08 18.79
N LEU A 164 2.84 -22.57 19.91
CA LEU A 164 3.33 -23.76 20.61
C LEU A 164 2.83 -25.10 19.97
N GLY A 165 2.20 -25.04 18.80
CA GLY A 165 1.75 -26.23 18.05
C GLY A 165 0.41 -26.81 18.49
N ARG A 166 -0.29 -26.23 19.48
CA ARG A 166 -1.57 -26.76 19.98
C ARG A 166 -2.64 -26.78 18.90
N THR A 167 -3.40 -27.87 18.80
CA THR A 167 -4.56 -28.00 17.90
C THR A 167 -5.73 -27.13 18.35
N ASN A 168 -6.67 -26.81 17.47
CA ASN A 168 -7.87 -26.06 17.83
C ASN A 168 -8.70 -26.74 18.94
N ARG A 169 -8.65 -28.06 19.03
CA ARG A 169 -9.34 -28.84 20.06
C ARG A 169 -8.67 -28.67 21.42
N GLU A 170 -7.34 -28.81 21.49
CA GLU A 170 -6.58 -28.58 22.73
C GLU A 170 -6.75 -27.15 23.23
N ILE A 171 -6.67 -26.16 22.32
CA ILE A 171 -6.90 -24.75 22.66
C ILE A 171 -8.32 -24.54 23.20
N ALA A 172 -9.31 -25.18 22.59
CA ALA A 172 -10.71 -25.10 23.06
C ALA A 172 -10.87 -25.67 24.45
N GLU A 173 -10.26 -26.81 24.75
CA GLU A 173 -10.27 -27.45 26.08
C GLU A 173 -9.56 -26.55 27.11
N GLU A 174 -8.35 -26.05 26.83
CA GLU A 174 -7.57 -25.18 27.72
C GLU A 174 -8.26 -23.84 28.02
N MET A 175 -8.96 -23.26 27.03
CA MET A 175 -9.58 -21.93 27.13
C MET A 175 -11.09 -21.98 27.51
N ILE A 176 -11.65 -23.17 27.68
CA ILE A 176 -13.08 -23.38 27.92
C ILE A 176 -13.95 -22.76 26.84
N LEU A 177 -13.59 -23.05 25.57
CA LEU A 177 -14.26 -22.58 24.37
C LEU A 177 -14.76 -23.78 23.54
N SER A 178 -15.59 -23.49 22.52
CA SER A 178 -15.88 -24.48 21.48
C SER A 178 -14.74 -24.51 20.42
N PRO A 179 -14.46 -25.66 19.79
CA PRO A 179 -13.49 -25.72 18.67
C PRO A 179 -13.84 -24.80 17.52
N GLU A 180 -15.12 -24.53 17.30
CA GLU A 180 -15.60 -23.60 16.26
C GLU A 180 -15.28 -22.13 16.61
N THR A 181 -15.38 -21.77 17.90
CA THR A 181 -14.97 -20.45 18.39
C THR A 181 -13.47 -20.24 18.20
N VAL A 182 -12.65 -21.25 18.52
CA VAL A 182 -11.19 -21.19 18.28
C VAL A 182 -10.89 -21.05 16.80
N LYS A 183 -11.56 -21.78 15.92
CA LYS A 183 -11.41 -21.67 14.47
C LYS A 183 -11.70 -20.24 13.96
N THR A 184 -12.73 -19.60 14.51
CA THR A 184 -13.05 -18.20 14.21
C THR A 184 -11.93 -17.27 14.65
N HIS A 185 -11.40 -17.43 15.88
CA HIS A 185 -10.24 -16.65 16.34
C HIS A 185 -9.00 -16.85 15.45
N VAL A 186 -8.73 -18.10 15.05
CA VAL A 186 -7.61 -18.40 14.12
C VAL A 186 -7.77 -17.66 12.80
N GLY A 187 -8.97 -17.66 12.21
CA GLY A 187 -9.27 -16.92 10.99
C GLY A 187 -9.02 -15.40 11.15
N ASN A 188 -9.50 -14.82 12.25
CA ASN A 188 -9.31 -13.42 12.57
C ASN A 188 -7.82 -13.07 12.78
N ILE A 189 -7.07 -13.92 13.50
CA ILE A 189 -5.63 -13.75 13.72
C ILE A 189 -4.87 -13.75 12.37
N LEU A 190 -5.15 -14.74 11.51
CA LEU A 190 -4.51 -14.83 10.20
C LEU A 190 -4.80 -13.59 9.36
N ALA A 191 -6.05 -13.12 9.33
CA ALA A 191 -6.45 -11.92 8.61
C ALA A 191 -5.76 -10.66 9.16
N LYS A 192 -5.78 -10.45 10.49
CA LYS A 192 -5.16 -9.30 11.15
C LYS A 192 -3.63 -9.24 11.00
N LEU A 193 -2.97 -10.41 10.98
CA LEU A 193 -1.52 -10.52 10.83
C LEU A 193 -1.09 -10.66 9.36
N HIS A 194 -2.02 -10.63 8.40
CA HIS A 194 -1.79 -10.85 6.97
C HIS A 194 -1.05 -12.16 6.68
N LEU A 195 -1.37 -13.22 7.43
CA LEU A 195 -0.81 -14.56 7.26
C LEU A 195 -1.77 -15.45 6.45
N VAL A 196 -1.22 -16.31 5.61
CA VAL A 196 -2.01 -17.21 4.73
C VAL A 196 -2.24 -18.56 5.39
N HIS A 197 -1.26 -19.06 6.14
CA HIS A 197 -1.28 -20.39 6.75
C HIS A 197 -0.93 -20.36 8.23
N ARG A 198 -1.57 -21.25 9.02
CA ARG A 198 -1.31 -21.35 10.45
C ARG A 198 0.17 -21.64 10.80
N THR A 199 0.91 -22.32 9.93
CA THR A 199 2.34 -22.59 10.10
C THR A 199 3.17 -21.31 10.17
N GLN A 200 2.68 -20.22 9.56
CA GLN A 200 3.34 -18.91 9.62
C GLN A 200 3.19 -18.24 10.99
N ILE A 201 2.21 -18.67 11.79
CA ILE A 201 1.98 -18.12 13.14
C ILE A 201 3.17 -18.41 14.05
N ALA A 202 3.73 -19.63 14.01
CA ALA A 202 4.90 -19.99 14.82
C ALA A 202 6.13 -19.13 14.46
N VAL A 203 6.38 -18.94 13.15
CA VAL A 203 7.48 -18.10 12.66
C VAL A 203 7.25 -16.63 13.07
N TYR A 204 6.02 -16.14 12.97
CA TYR A 204 5.64 -14.81 13.42
C TYR A 204 5.91 -14.62 14.92
N ALA A 205 5.43 -15.56 15.75
CA ALA A 205 5.58 -15.50 17.21
C ALA A 205 7.05 -15.51 17.66
N LEU A 206 7.91 -16.31 17.02
CA LEU A 206 9.34 -16.33 17.26
C LEU A 206 10.00 -15.00 16.85
N LYS A 207 9.66 -14.49 15.64
CA LYS A 207 10.22 -13.24 15.10
C LYS A 207 9.93 -12.03 16.00
N TYR A 208 8.74 -11.97 16.60
CA TYR A 208 8.31 -10.86 17.46
C TYR A 208 8.49 -11.13 18.96
N GLY A 209 9.18 -12.22 19.33
CA GLY A 209 9.50 -12.55 20.73
C GLY A 209 8.29 -12.90 21.59
N LEU A 210 7.20 -13.36 20.98
CA LEU A 210 5.99 -13.79 21.68
C LEU A 210 6.13 -15.19 22.31
N ILE A 211 7.02 -16.01 21.75
CA ILE A 211 7.51 -17.29 22.26
C ILE A 211 9.03 -17.37 22.00
N SER A 212 9.72 -18.21 22.77
CA SER A 212 11.13 -18.57 22.56
C SER A 212 11.25 -19.97 21.95
N LEU A 213 12.43 -20.33 21.46
CA LEU A 213 12.69 -21.70 21.00
C LEU A 213 12.61 -22.71 22.13
N ASP A 214 12.90 -22.29 23.37
CA ASP A 214 12.83 -23.12 24.57
C ASP A 214 11.39 -23.45 25.00
N ASP A 215 10.40 -22.69 24.50
CA ASP A 215 8.97 -22.91 24.77
C ASP A 215 8.36 -23.98 23.85
N ILE A 216 9.09 -24.43 22.82
CA ILE A 216 8.61 -25.42 21.85
C ILE A 216 9.07 -26.81 22.29
N GLU A 217 8.14 -27.60 22.85
CA GLU A 217 8.38 -29.04 23.09
C GLU A 217 8.47 -29.76 21.72
N LEU A 218 9.63 -30.31 21.38
CA LEU A 218 9.90 -31.13 20.20
C LEU A 218 9.54 -32.59 20.47
#